data_1929b50ba924df2b5944826fa4822577
#
_entry.id   1929b50ba924df2b5944826fa4822577
#
_cell.length_a   1.000
_cell.length_b   1.000
_cell.length_c   1.000
_cell.angle_alpha   90.00
_cell.angle_beta   90.00
_cell.angle_gamma   90.00
#
_symmetry.space_group_name_H-M   'P 1'
#
loop_
_entity.id
_entity.type
_entity.pdbx_description
1 polymer ?
#
loop_
_entity_poly.entity_id
_entity_poly.type
_entity_poly.pdbx_seq_one_letter_code
_entity_poly.pdbx_strand_id
1 'polypeptide(L)'
;MRRKPDGDQRRRDLCDAAITVLAAQGAKGLSHIKVDREAGVAHGTTSAYFRTRSALLVATTERVIELDRMALQTATSAAAGEDQELPRLADVLAAAAHEPWLTRAKARYELTMLATREPAIHDLVQRANEGFAELFGDMMLRLLPSELPPSAVDDLSAITQTFISGLLGRYAINDFSISDPDEIDRLIRRIVAPQDYS
;
A
#
# COMPACT_ATOMS: atom_id res chain seq x y z
N MET A 1 -6.01 11.86 33.36
CA MET A 1 -4.54 11.78 33.22
C MET A 1 -4.23 11.11 31.86
N ARG A 2 -3.76 11.87 30.88
CA ARG A 2 -3.50 11.34 29.51
C ARG A 2 -2.18 10.57 29.55
N ARG A 3 -2.24 9.22 29.40
CA ARG A 3 -1.06 8.34 29.37
C ARG A 3 -0.11 8.82 28.27
N LYS A 4 1.17 9.05 28.62
CA LYS A 4 2.20 9.43 27.64
C LYS A 4 2.26 8.31 26.59
N PRO A 5 2.12 8.58 25.28
CA PRO A 5 2.22 7.55 24.27
C PRO A 5 3.57 6.84 24.39
N ASP A 6 3.56 5.53 24.22
CA ASP A 6 4.77 4.75 24.07
C ASP A 6 5.60 5.33 22.91
N GLY A 7 6.94 5.27 23.00
CA GLY A 7 7.82 5.84 21.99
C GLY A 7 7.55 5.32 20.59
N ASP A 8 7.20 4.02 20.48
CA ASP A 8 6.88 3.38 19.20
C ASP A 8 5.54 3.86 18.65
N GLN A 9 4.52 4.07 19.50
CA GLN A 9 3.26 4.66 19.07
C GLN A 9 3.48 6.08 18.56
N ARG A 10 4.29 6.87 19.25
CA ARG A 10 4.61 8.24 18.81
C ARG A 10 5.34 8.24 17.45
N ARG A 11 6.26 7.29 17.23
CA ARG A 11 6.90 7.14 15.91
C ARG A 11 5.88 6.86 14.81
N ARG A 12 4.94 5.94 15.06
CA ARG A 12 3.85 5.65 14.11
C ARG A 12 2.99 6.88 13.83
N ASP A 13 2.55 7.60 14.87
CA ASP A 13 1.75 8.83 14.71
C ASP A 13 2.45 9.88 13.84
N LEU A 14 3.76 10.06 14.01
CA LEU A 14 4.56 10.98 13.21
C LEU A 14 4.73 10.51 11.76
N CYS A 15 4.86 9.21 11.53
CA CYS A 15 4.90 8.66 10.17
C CYS A 15 3.54 8.79 9.49
N ASP A 16 2.43 8.57 10.20
CA ASP A 16 1.07 8.75 9.66
C ASP A 16 0.83 10.22 9.26
N ALA A 17 1.26 11.18 10.08
CA ALA A 17 1.26 12.59 9.71
C ALA A 17 2.18 12.91 8.51
N ALA A 18 3.33 12.24 8.41
CA ALA A 18 4.24 12.40 7.27
C ALA A 18 3.63 11.86 5.97
N ILE A 19 2.83 10.78 6.03
CA ILE A 19 2.05 10.25 4.90
C ILE A 19 1.09 11.33 4.37
N THR A 20 0.34 11.99 5.26
CA THR A 20 -0.57 13.10 4.89
C THR A 20 0.19 14.24 4.22
N VAL A 21 1.32 14.67 4.79
CA VAL A 21 2.16 15.73 4.19
C VAL A 21 2.70 15.33 2.82
N LEU A 22 3.16 14.08 2.65
CA LEU A 22 3.62 13.55 1.35
C LEU A 22 2.50 13.56 0.31
N ALA A 23 1.32 13.08 0.67
CA ALA A 23 0.18 13.04 -0.23
C ALA A 23 -0.26 14.43 -0.72
N ALA A 24 -0.21 15.42 0.18
CA ALA A 24 -0.66 16.78 -0.12
C ALA A 24 0.39 17.65 -0.81
N GLN A 25 1.69 17.44 -0.54
CA GLN A 25 2.75 18.39 -0.91
C GLN A 25 3.95 17.73 -1.62
N GLY A 26 3.87 16.43 -1.85
CA GLY A 26 4.93 15.64 -2.45
C GLY A 26 6.18 15.51 -1.57
N ALA A 27 7.15 14.74 -2.06
CA ALA A 27 8.39 14.49 -1.33
C ALA A 27 9.17 15.78 -1.02
N LYS A 28 9.17 16.78 -1.93
CA LYS A 28 9.84 18.07 -1.69
C LYS A 28 9.20 18.89 -0.56
N GLY A 29 7.91 18.68 -0.35
CA GLY A 29 7.15 19.35 0.68
C GLY A 29 7.38 18.82 2.10
N LEU A 30 7.90 17.60 2.25
CA LEU A 30 8.10 16.95 3.54
C LEU A 30 9.20 17.65 4.36
N SER A 31 8.85 18.11 5.57
CA SER A 31 9.78 18.63 6.55
C SER A 31 9.31 18.33 7.97
N HIS A 32 10.24 18.27 8.93
CA HIS A 32 9.95 18.02 10.34
C HIS A 32 8.91 18.98 10.91
N ILE A 33 9.02 20.26 10.57
CA ILE A 33 8.08 21.31 11.03
C ILE A 33 6.66 21.05 10.52
N LYS A 34 6.52 20.64 9.27
CA LYS A 34 5.21 20.34 8.69
C LYS A 34 4.59 19.08 9.30
N VAL A 35 5.42 18.07 9.58
CA VAL A 35 4.98 16.86 10.27
C VAL A 35 4.58 17.15 11.71
N ASP A 36 5.35 17.99 12.46
CA ASP A 36 4.96 18.43 13.80
C ASP A 36 3.58 19.11 13.78
N ARG A 37 3.33 19.98 12.79
CA ARG A 37 2.06 20.69 12.63
C ARG A 37 0.91 19.73 12.30
N GLU A 38 1.13 18.83 11.35
CA GLU A 38 0.13 17.84 10.94
C GLU A 38 -0.23 16.88 12.07
N ALA A 39 0.77 16.43 12.84
CA ALA A 39 0.58 15.55 14.00
C ALA A 39 0.02 16.28 15.24
N GLY A 40 -0.11 17.60 15.21
CA GLY A 40 -0.56 18.39 16.36
C GLY A 40 0.37 18.30 17.57
N VAL A 41 1.68 18.16 17.33
CA VAL A 41 2.69 18.03 18.40
C VAL A 41 3.55 19.29 18.55
N ALA A 42 4.31 19.37 19.65
CA ALA A 42 5.22 20.47 19.88
C ALA A 42 6.32 20.52 18.82
N HIS A 43 6.73 21.74 18.43
CA HIS A 43 7.83 21.97 17.49
C HIS A 43 9.11 21.25 17.95
N GLY A 44 9.78 20.56 17.02
CA GLY A 44 10.99 19.79 17.30
C GLY A 44 10.72 18.35 17.72
N THR A 45 9.46 17.93 17.91
CA THR A 45 9.12 16.53 18.25
C THR A 45 9.60 15.59 17.17
N THR A 46 9.26 15.84 15.89
CA THR A 46 9.68 14.99 14.77
C THR A 46 11.21 14.90 14.68
N SER A 47 11.94 16.01 14.90
CA SER A 47 13.41 16.01 14.87
C SER A 47 14.03 15.17 15.99
N ALA A 48 13.35 15.06 17.14
CA ALA A 48 13.81 14.21 18.25
C ALA A 48 13.72 12.71 17.90
N TYR A 49 12.74 12.31 17.09
CA TYR A 49 12.56 10.93 16.66
C TYR A 49 13.30 10.60 15.35
N PHE A 50 13.42 11.54 14.45
CA PHE A 50 14.04 11.40 13.13
C PHE A 50 15.02 12.55 12.91
N ARG A 51 16.32 12.29 13.13
CA ARG A 51 17.35 13.34 13.11
C ARG A 51 17.54 14.00 11.74
N THR A 52 17.24 13.30 10.66
CA THR A 52 17.39 13.81 9.29
C THR A 52 16.10 13.61 8.50
N ARG A 53 15.93 14.42 7.44
CA ARG A 53 14.83 14.25 6.51
C ARG A 53 14.87 12.87 5.83
N SER A 54 16.05 12.34 5.53
CA SER A 54 16.21 10.99 4.98
C SER A 54 15.71 9.93 5.96
N ALA A 55 16.06 10.01 7.25
CA ALA A 55 15.56 9.10 8.27
C ALA A 55 14.02 9.16 8.41
N LEU A 56 13.44 10.35 8.29
CA LEU A 56 11.98 10.52 8.29
C LEU A 56 11.35 9.87 7.05
N LEU A 57 11.93 10.09 5.86
CA LEU A 57 11.46 9.47 4.61
C LEU A 57 11.52 7.95 4.67
N VAL A 58 12.64 7.37 5.12
CA VAL A 58 12.81 5.92 5.30
C VAL A 58 11.72 5.37 6.21
N ALA A 59 11.55 5.93 7.41
CA ALA A 59 10.54 5.48 8.37
C ALA A 59 9.11 5.64 7.84
N THR A 60 8.84 6.71 7.06
CA THR A 60 7.52 6.91 6.42
C THR A 60 7.29 5.88 5.34
N THR A 61 8.31 5.52 4.55
CA THR A 61 8.23 4.46 3.55
C THR A 61 7.93 3.11 4.20
N GLU A 62 8.66 2.77 5.27
CA GLU A 62 8.41 1.55 6.05
C GLU A 62 6.97 1.51 6.58
N ARG A 63 6.44 2.64 7.05
CA ARG A 63 5.07 2.73 7.55
C ARG A 63 4.02 2.56 6.45
N VAL A 64 4.22 3.11 5.26
CA VAL A 64 3.33 2.88 4.10
C VAL A 64 3.32 1.39 3.75
N ILE A 65 4.49 0.75 3.65
CA ILE A 65 4.63 -0.67 3.35
C ILE A 65 3.93 -1.54 4.41
N GLU A 66 4.10 -1.21 5.71
CA GLU A 66 3.41 -1.90 6.81
C GLU A 66 1.90 -1.84 6.66
N LEU A 67 1.35 -0.64 6.41
CA LEU A 67 -0.09 -0.42 6.26
C LEU A 67 -0.66 -1.13 5.01
N ASP A 68 0.09 -1.15 3.92
CA ASP A 68 -0.31 -1.84 2.69
C ASP A 68 -0.32 -3.36 2.88
N ARG A 69 0.72 -3.88 3.56
CA ARG A 69 0.80 -5.29 3.89
C ARG A 69 -0.35 -5.74 4.79
N MET A 70 -0.67 -4.95 5.82
CA MET A 70 -1.81 -5.23 6.71
C MET A 70 -3.13 -5.25 5.93
N ALA A 71 -3.34 -4.30 5.01
CA ALA A 71 -4.53 -4.26 4.17
C ALA A 71 -4.65 -5.51 3.28
N LEU A 72 -3.55 -5.90 2.63
CA LEU A 72 -3.52 -7.10 1.79
C LEU A 72 -3.74 -8.37 2.62
N GLN A 73 -3.07 -8.49 3.77
CA GLN A 73 -3.27 -9.63 4.67
C GLN A 73 -4.72 -9.75 5.15
N THR A 74 -5.37 -8.64 5.46
CA THR A 74 -6.79 -8.63 5.82
C THR A 74 -7.64 -9.16 4.66
N ALA A 75 -7.39 -8.71 3.43
CA ALA A 75 -8.10 -9.17 2.24
C ALA A 75 -7.87 -10.67 1.96
N THR A 76 -6.68 -11.20 2.27
CA THR A 76 -6.30 -12.58 1.96
C THR A 76 -6.60 -13.59 3.07
N SER A 77 -6.53 -13.18 4.34
CA SER A 77 -6.85 -14.05 5.50
C SER A 77 -8.32 -14.41 5.58
N ALA A 78 -9.09 -13.64 4.95
CA ALA A 78 -10.53 -13.67 4.87
C ALA A 78 -11.10 -14.84 4.07
N ALA A 79 -10.31 -15.43 3.19
CA ALA A 79 -10.71 -16.63 2.43
C ALA A 79 -10.69 -17.94 3.27
N ALA A 80 -10.35 -17.88 4.57
CA ALA A 80 -10.13 -19.06 5.42
C ALA A 80 -11.22 -19.37 6.43
N GLY A 81 -12.34 -18.63 6.51
CA GLY A 81 -13.41 -18.82 7.48
C GLY A 81 -14.77 -19.04 6.85
N GLU A 82 -15.49 -20.10 7.25
CA GLU A 82 -16.75 -20.56 6.64
C GLU A 82 -17.97 -19.65 6.88
N ASP A 83 -17.90 -18.59 7.70
CA ASP A 83 -19.10 -17.83 8.15
C ASP A 83 -18.95 -16.29 8.22
N GLN A 84 -17.89 -15.69 7.69
CA GLN A 84 -17.81 -14.24 7.58
C GLN A 84 -17.61 -13.85 6.11
N GLU A 85 -18.55 -13.06 5.56
CA GLU A 85 -18.34 -12.32 4.30
C GLU A 85 -17.16 -11.36 4.49
N LEU A 86 -16.00 -11.84 4.09
CA LEU A 86 -14.78 -11.06 4.18
C LEU A 86 -14.65 -10.19 2.93
N PRO A 87 -14.09 -8.98 3.07
CA PRO A 87 -14.00 -8.08 1.95
C PRO A 87 -13.24 -8.75 0.80
N ARG A 88 -13.87 -8.86 -0.36
CA ARG A 88 -13.22 -9.29 -1.60
C ARG A 88 -12.02 -8.37 -1.87
N LEU A 89 -10.98 -8.88 -2.53
CA LEU A 89 -9.86 -8.03 -2.96
C LEU A 89 -10.36 -6.77 -3.69
N ALA A 90 -11.41 -6.90 -4.48
CA ALA A 90 -12.07 -5.80 -5.17
C ALA A 90 -12.60 -4.71 -4.22
N ASP A 91 -13.18 -5.08 -3.07
CA ASP A 91 -13.68 -4.11 -2.08
C ASP A 91 -12.53 -3.33 -1.44
N VAL A 92 -11.42 -4.00 -1.14
CA VAL A 92 -10.20 -3.36 -0.61
C VAL A 92 -9.60 -2.39 -1.63
N LEU A 93 -9.58 -2.78 -2.91
CA LEU A 93 -9.09 -1.92 -3.99
C LEU A 93 -10.03 -0.73 -4.23
N ALA A 94 -11.33 -0.93 -4.22
CA ALA A 94 -12.31 0.15 -4.34
C ALA A 94 -12.21 1.13 -3.16
N ALA A 95 -11.98 0.64 -1.94
CA ALA A 95 -11.77 1.48 -0.76
C ALA A 95 -10.55 2.41 -0.94
N ALA A 96 -9.53 2.01 -1.71
CA ALA A 96 -8.36 2.84 -1.97
C ALA A 96 -8.65 4.11 -2.80
N ALA A 97 -9.82 4.19 -3.44
CA ALA A 97 -10.32 5.42 -4.10
C ALA A 97 -10.84 6.47 -3.10
N HIS A 98 -10.99 6.13 -1.82
CA HIS A 98 -11.59 6.97 -0.78
C HIS A 98 -10.63 7.20 0.40
N GLU A 99 -10.88 8.27 1.18
CA GLU A 99 -10.10 8.51 2.40
C GLU A 99 -10.43 7.49 3.50
N PRO A 100 -9.48 7.11 4.32
CA PRO A 100 -8.07 7.60 4.39
C PRO A 100 -7.10 6.87 3.44
N TRP A 101 -7.57 5.88 2.68
CA TRP A 101 -6.75 5.03 1.82
C TRP A 101 -6.18 5.77 0.60
N LEU A 102 -6.93 6.74 0.08
CA LEU A 102 -6.53 7.57 -1.05
C LEU A 102 -5.27 8.41 -0.71
N THR A 103 -5.25 9.02 0.48
CA THR A 103 -4.06 9.71 1.00
C THR A 103 -2.84 8.80 1.03
N ARG A 104 -3.00 7.56 1.48
CA ARG A 104 -1.91 6.57 1.47
C ARG A 104 -1.48 6.17 0.06
N ALA A 105 -2.42 5.98 -0.87
CA ALA A 105 -2.10 5.66 -2.27
C ALA A 105 -1.29 6.78 -2.92
N LYS A 106 -1.65 8.05 -2.70
CA LYS A 106 -0.90 9.22 -3.16
C LYS A 106 0.52 9.26 -2.58
N ALA A 107 0.67 9.08 -1.27
CA ALA A 107 1.98 9.06 -0.62
C ALA A 107 2.87 7.92 -1.15
N ARG A 108 2.31 6.73 -1.35
CA ARG A 108 3.03 5.60 -1.95
C ARG A 108 3.54 5.93 -3.36
N TYR A 109 2.72 6.56 -4.18
CA TYR A 109 3.11 6.93 -5.54
C TYR A 109 4.28 7.94 -5.53
N GLU A 110 4.22 8.94 -4.64
CA GLU A 110 5.32 9.89 -4.42
C GLU A 110 6.63 9.18 -3.98
N LEU A 111 6.54 8.19 -3.08
CA LEU A 111 7.69 7.42 -2.61
C LEU A 111 8.24 6.50 -3.72
N THR A 112 7.38 5.90 -4.53
CA THR A 112 7.78 5.10 -5.70
C THR A 112 8.57 5.95 -6.70
N MET A 113 8.10 7.16 -6.99
CA MET A 113 8.83 8.10 -7.85
C MET A 113 10.15 8.57 -7.22
N LEU A 114 10.18 8.74 -5.90
CA LEU A 114 11.40 9.10 -5.18
C LEU A 114 12.44 7.97 -5.19
N ALA A 115 12.01 6.73 -5.18
CA ALA A 115 12.87 5.54 -5.25
C ALA A 115 13.81 5.54 -6.47
N THR A 116 13.43 6.21 -7.55
CA THR A 116 14.31 6.37 -8.74
C THR A 116 15.57 7.21 -8.48
N ARG A 117 15.64 7.93 -7.35
CA ARG A 117 16.71 8.91 -7.03
C ARG A 117 17.31 8.73 -5.65
N GLU A 118 16.67 7.98 -4.77
CA GLU A 118 17.06 7.77 -3.36
C GLU A 118 17.29 6.27 -3.10
N PRO A 119 18.55 5.80 -3.09
CA PRO A 119 18.87 4.37 -2.99
C PRO A 119 18.22 3.69 -1.78
N ALA A 120 18.21 4.35 -0.60
CA ALA A 120 17.60 3.78 0.60
C ALA A 120 16.09 3.54 0.47
N ILE A 121 15.38 4.39 -0.30
CA ILE A 121 13.95 4.21 -0.60
C ILE A 121 13.78 3.14 -1.68
N HIS A 122 14.67 3.11 -2.68
CA HIS A 122 14.69 2.07 -3.72
C HIS A 122 14.74 0.67 -3.11
N ASP A 123 15.70 0.43 -2.22
CA ASP A 123 15.88 -0.87 -1.57
C ASP A 123 14.66 -1.29 -0.73
N LEU A 124 14.01 -0.34 -0.07
CA LEU A 124 12.77 -0.61 0.67
C LEU A 124 11.62 -1.00 -0.25
N VAL A 125 11.43 -0.25 -1.33
CA VAL A 125 10.37 -0.50 -2.32
C VAL A 125 10.58 -1.84 -3.02
N GLN A 126 11.81 -2.19 -3.38
CA GLN A 126 12.12 -3.48 -4.01
C GLN A 126 11.80 -4.66 -3.08
N ARG A 127 12.29 -4.63 -1.84
CA ARG A 127 11.94 -5.67 -0.86
C ARG A 127 10.44 -5.77 -0.58
N ALA A 128 9.74 -4.64 -0.60
CA ALA A 128 8.29 -4.65 -0.46
C ALA A 128 7.60 -5.32 -1.64
N ASN A 129 8.04 -5.03 -2.87
CA ASN A 129 7.51 -5.64 -4.08
C ASN A 129 7.71 -7.17 -4.07
N GLU A 130 8.89 -7.65 -3.66
CA GLU A 130 9.17 -9.09 -3.49
C GLU A 130 8.21 -9.72 -2.47
N GLY A 131 8.05 -9.12 -1.29
CA GLY A 131 7.12 -9.62 -0.27
C GLY A 131 5.65 -9.55 -0.68
N PHE A 132 5.27 -8.57 -1.51
CA PHE A 132 3.92 -8.51 -2.08
C PHE A 132 3.73 -9.58 -3.16
N ALA A 133 4.74 -9.86 -3.98
CA ALA A 133 4.68 -10.93 -4.98
C ALA A 133 4.47 -12.30 -4.33
N GLU A 134 5.16 -12.59 -3.21
CA GLU A 134 4.95 -13.81 -2.43
C GLU A 134 3.50 -13.91 -1.90
N LEU A 135 2.98 -12.84 -1.27
CA LEU A 135 1.62 -12.82 -0.76
C LEU A 135 0.57 -12.99 -1.86
N PHE A 136 0.81 -12.41 -3.04
CA PHE A 136 -0.05 -12.58 -4.21
C PHE A 136 0.03 -13.97 -4.78
N GLY A 137 1.22 -14.58 -4.85
CA GLY A 137 1.41 -15.96 -5.27
C GLY A 137 0.60 -16.92 -4.40
N ASP A 138 0.70 -16.79 -3.07
CA ASP A 138 -0.07 -17.58 -2.12
C ASP A 138 -1.59 -17.42 -2.29
N MET A 139 -2.04 -16.18 -2.56
CA MET A 139 -3.46 -15.92 -2.82
C MET A 139 -3.90 -16.56 -4.13
N MET A 140 -3.11 -16.45 -5.20
CA MET A 140 -3.42 -17.03 -6.49
C MET A 140 -3.49 -18.57 -6.44
N LEU A 141 -2.59 -19.22 -5.72
CA LEU A 141 -2.63 -20.68 -5.51
C LEU A 141 -3.94 -21.16 -4.84
N ARG A 142 -4.61 -20.30 -4.06
CA ARG A 142 -5.91 -20.61 -3.43
C ARG A 142 -7.11 -20.33 -4.33
N LEU A 143 -6.98 -19.38 -5.25
CA LEU A 143 -8.07 -18.92 -6.12
C LEU A 143 -8.10 -19.61 -7.48
N LEU A 144 -6.96 -20.11 -7.95
CA LEU A 144 -6.80 -20.74 -9.25
C LEU A 144 -7.03 -22.25 -9.17
N PRO A 145 -7.49 -22.88 -10.27
CA PRO A 145 -7.58 -24.33 -10.36
C PRO A 145 -6.21 -24.99 -10.09
N SER A 146 -6.22 -26.07 -9.29
CA SER A 146 -5.00 -26.83 -8.91
C SER A 146 -4.25 -27.47 -10.08
N GLU A 147 -4.86 -27.49 -11.26
CA GLU A 147 -4.36 -28.12 -12.48
C GLU A 147 -3.45 -27.17 -13.31
N LEU A 148 -3.35 -25.89 -12.92
CA LEU A 148 -2.52 -24.94 -13.65
C LEU A 148 -1.03 -25.19 -13.38
N PRO A 149 -0.18 -25.13 -14.44
CA PRO A 149 1.25 -25.24 -14.25
C PRO A 149 1.79 -24.04 -13.44
N PRO A 150 2.86 -24.22 -12.62
CA PRO A 150 3.43 -23.16 -11.80
C PRO A 150 3.74 -21.86 -12.57
N SER A 151 4.24 -21.98 -13.81
CA SER A 151 4.54 -20.83 -14.66
C SER A 151 3.29 -20.00 -14.99
N ALA A 152 2.13 -20.63 -15.19
CA ALA A 152 0.89 -19.91 -15.43
C ALA A 152 0.41 -19.19 -14.16
N VAL A 153 0.62 -19.75 -12.99
CA VAL A 153 0.33 -19.10 -11.70
C VAL A 153 1.21 -17.87 -11.51
N ASP A 154 2.51 -17.96 -11.82
CA ASP A 154 3.45 -16.84 -11.76
C ASP A 154 3.05 -15.71 -12.71
N ASP A 155 2.71 -16.05 -13.96
CA ASP A 155 2.27 -15.08 -14.97
C ASP A 155 0.98 -14.36 -14.53
N LEU A 156 -0.03 -15.11 -14.08
CA LEU A 156 -1.30 -14.55 -13.61
C LEU A 156 -1.11 -13.66 -12.36
N SER A 157 -0.22 -14.07 -11.46
CA SER A 157 0.16 -13.28 -10.29
C SER A 157 0.80 -11.95 -10.71
N ALA A 158 1.74 -11.98 -11.64
CA ALA A 158 2.42 -10.79 -12.16
C ALA A 158 1.45 -9.84 -12.89
N ILE A 159 0.56 -10.37 -13.72
CA ILE A 159 -0.47 -9.59 -14.43
C ILE A 159 -1.42 -8.92 -13.43
N THR A 160 -1.92 -9.69 -12.45
CA THR A 160 -2.85 -9.17 -11.43
C THR A 160 -2.18 -8.10 -10.58
N GLN A 161 -0.94 -8.30 -10.15
CA GLN A 161 -0.18 -7.29 -9.40
C GLN A 161 0.05 -6.02 -10.23
N THR A 162 0.34 -6.16 -11.53
CA THR A 162 0.49 -5.03 -12.45
C THR A 162 -0.82 -4.27 -12.60
N PHE A 163 -1.94 -4.97 -12.76
CA PHE A 163 -3.27 -4.36 -12.81
C PHE A 163 -3.58 -3.55 -11.53
N ILE A 164 -3.34 -4.15 -10.34
CA ILE A 164 -3.56 -3.48 -9.05
C ILE A 164 -2.67 -2.24 -8.92
N SER A 165 -1.39 -2.35 -9.27
CA SER A 165 -0.45 -1.23 -9.22
C SER A 165 -0.88 -0.10 -10.14
N GLY A 166 -1.35 -0.42 -11.35
CA GLY A 166 -1.90 0.53 -12.30
C GLY A 166 -3.16 1.22 -11.78
N LEU A 167 -4.09 0.46 -11.18
CA LEU A 167 -5.32 0.97 -10.59
C LEU A 167 -5.03 1.97 -9.45
N LEU A 168 -4.15 1.61 -8.53
CA LEU A 168 -3.75 2.48 -7.43
C LEU A 168 -3.00 3.73 -7.92
N GLY A 169 -2.21 3.60 -9.01
CA GLY A 169 -1.59 4.74 -9.69
C GLY A 169 -2.60 5.72 -10.27
N ARG A 170 -3.70 5.22 -10.87
CA ARG A 170 -4.81 6.05 -11.36
C ARG A 170 -5.47 6.83 -10.22
N TYR A 171 -5.75 6.20 -9.08
CA TYR A 171 -6.30 6.88 -7.91
C TYR A 171 -5.38 7.98 -7.40
N ALA A 172 -4.06 7.75 -7.39
CA ALA A 172 -3.09 8.75 -6.97
C ALA A 172 -3.15 10.05 -7.80
N ILE A 173 -3.58 9.98 -9.06
CA ILE A 173 -3.79 11.14 -9.93
C ILE A 173 -5.27 11.57 -10.02
N ASN A 174 -6.13 11.11 -9.10
CA ASN A 174 -7.57 11.36 -9.04
C ASN A 174 -8.37 10.83 -10.25
N ASP A 175 -7.91 9.79 -10.90
CA ASP A 175 -8.66 9.08 -11.93
C ASP A 175 -9.39 7.88 -11.29
N PHE A 176 -10.70 8.03 -11.11
CA PHE A 176 -11.59 7.06 -10.47
C PHE A 176 -12.51 6.36 -11.48
N SER A 177 -12.15 6.34 -12.77
CA SER A 177 -12.98 5.74 -13.82
C SER A 177 -13.21 4.24 -13.65
N ILE A 178 -12.36 3.54 -12.88
CA ILE A 178 -12.52 2.16 -12.44
C ILE A 178 -12.42 2.18 -10.91
N SER A 179 -13.54 2.29 -10.22
CA SER A 179 -13.60 2.36 -8.75
C SER A 179 -14.77 1.59 -8.14
N ASP A 180 -15.68 1.08 -8.98
CA ASP A 180 -16.76 0.22 -8.56
C ASP A 180 -16.22 -1.18 -8.23
N PRO A 181 -16.52 -1.74 -7.02
CA PRO A 181 -15.97 -3.04 -6.60
C PRO A 181 -16.41 -4.19 -7.50
N ASP A 182 -17.63 -4.17 -8.06
CA ASP A 182 -18.10 -5.23 -8.94
C ASP A 182 -17.41 -5.16 -10.31
N GLU A 183 -17.10 -3.96 -10.79
CA GLU A 183 -16.30 -3.78 -12.00
C GLU A 183 -14.87 -4.28 -11.79
N ILE A 184 -14.24 -3.95 -10.66
CA ILE A 184 -12.90 -4.41 -10.30
C ILE A 184 -12.85 -5.94 -10.20
N ASP A 185 -13.82 -6.56 -9.51
CA ASP A 185 -13.92 -8.02 -9.39
C ASP A 185 -14.07 -8.68 -10.78
N ARG A 186 -14.93 -8.14 -11.63
CA ARG A 186 -15.12 -8.62 -13.00
C ARG A 186 -13.81 -8.56 -13.81
N LEU A 187 -13.04 -7.49 -13.67
CA LEU A 187 -11.76 -7.33 -14.37
C LEU A 187 -10.71 -8.32 -13.83
N ILE A 188 -10.60 -8.50 -12.53
CA ILE A 188 -9.70 -9.48 -11.92
C ILE A 188 -10.07 -10.90 -12.37
N ARG A 189 -11.36 -11.28 -12.33
CA ARG A 189 -11.82 -12.59 -12.80
C ARG A 189 -11.50 -12.81 -14.28
N ARG A 190 -11.53 -11.77 -15.09
CA ARG A 190 -11.18 -11.88 -16.52
C ARG A 190 -9.68 -12.09 -16.74
N ILE A 191 -8.83 -11.58 -15.85
CA ILE A 191 -7.38 -11.84 -15.86
C ILE A 191 -7.11 -13.29 -15.47
N VAL A 192 -7.79 -13.79 -14.42
CA VAL A 192 -7.55 -15.15 -13.88
C VAL A 192 -8.40 -16.24 -14.52
N ALA A 193 -9.35 -15.90 -15.41
CA ALA A 193 -10.12 -16.88 -16.13
C ALA A 193 -9.20 -17.77 -16.99
N PRO A 194 -9.46 -19.09 -17.09
CA PRO A 194 -8.72 -19.97 -17.96
C PRO A 194 -8.70 -19.38 -19.37
N GLN A 195 -7.52 -18.98 -19.83
CA GLN A 195 -7.30 -18.64 -21.23
C GLN A 195 -7.13 -19.98 -21.96
N ASP A 196 -7.83 -20.20 -23.05
CA ASP A 196 -7.53 -21.31 -23.97
C ASP A 196 -6.13 -21.02 -24.55
N TYR A 197 -5.11 -21.50 -23.87
CA TYR A 197 -3.73 -21.55 -24.40
C TYR A 197 -3.67 -22.68 -25.44
N SER A 198 -4.23 -22.42 -26.63
CA SER A 198 -4.10 -23.28 -27.80
C SER A 198 -2.83 -22.97 -28.56
#